data_af46ca78ed2a8362c94eb5ed8d2e1b3a
#
_entry.id   af46ca78ed2a8362c94eb5ed8d2e1b3a
#
_cell.length_a   1.000
_cell.length_b   1.000
_cell.length_c   1.000
_cell.angle_alpha   90.00
_cell.angle_beta   90.00
_cell.angle_gamma   90.00
#
_symmetry.space_group_name_H-M   'P 1'
#
loop_
_entity.id
_entity.type
_entity.pdbx_description
1 polymer ?
#
loop_
_entity_poly.entity_id
_entity_poly.type
_entity_poly.pdbx_seq_one_letter_code
_entity_poly.pdbx_strand_id
1 'polypeptide(L)'
;TTPAPELAAAALHWTEKTPGAEVVGGVRALVPLVTVMGLLLKYVLKEAGVVAAAQIKVDKRVVEAPATLALCAALSGIIVFNIGLTHGLARLGTVVGGVMPAAFTAVKSITHAPIWGGRMGLCVAVAFSWLLGFGATLAEPALSTLAITVEKLSSGALSRRLIVGSVGVGVGTGISLGVLKIVLGLPLMPFLLAGYALCAALTVPSSEVLANVAWDSAGVTTGPITVPLVISLGLGLGNALGISDGFGILSLASVCPIITVLLAGLVAERRGGG
;
A
#
# COMPACT_ATOMS: atom_id res chain seq x y z
N THR A 1 29.11 -15.92 -27.06
CA THR A 1 28.88 -14.46 -26.96
C THR A 1 27.39 -14.23 -26.72
N THR A 2 27.00 -14.10 -25.48
CA THR A 2 25.65 -13.67 -25.09
C THR A 2 25.37 -12.29 -25.69
N PRO A 3 24.21 -12.04 -26.30
CA PRO A 3 23.88 -10.72 -26.80
C PRO A 3 23.85 -9.75 -25.65
N ALA A 4 24.47 -8.60 -25.79
CA ALA A 4 24.55 -7.57 -24.79
C ALA A 4 23.12 -7.15 -24.37
N PRO A 5 22.87 -6.80 -23.09
CA PRO A 5 21.55 -6.41 -22.58
C PRO A 5 20.92 -5.24 -23.35
N GLU A 6 21.71 -4.44 -24.03
CA GLU A 6 21.24 -3.36 -24.92
C GLU A 6 20.53 -3.88 -26.19
N LEU A 7 20.94 -5.01 -26.77
CA LEU A 7 20.29 -5.59 -27.94
C LEU A 7 18.94 -6.23 -27.58
N ALA A 8 18.82 -6.82 -26.37
CA ALA A 8 17.55 -7.34 -25.88
C ALA A 8 16.54 -6.20 -25.59
N ALA A 9 17.03 -5.08 -25.05
CA ALA A 9 16.20 -3.88 -24.82
C ALA A 9 15.74 -3.21 -26.13
N ALA A 10 16.51 -3.35 -27.21
CA ALA A 10 16.14 -2.82 -28.54
C ALA A 10 15.02 -3.63 -29.21
N ALA A 11 14.90 -4.91 -28.90
CA ALA A 11 13.90 -5.81 -29.49
C ALA A 11 12.52 -5.77 -28.81
N LEU A 12 12.40 -5.13 -27.62
CA LEU A 12 11.14 -4.98 -26.91
C LEU A 12 10.19 -4.06 -27.68
N HIS A 13 8.93 -4.49 -27.84
CA HIS A 13 7.87 -3.67 -28.43
C HIS A 13 7.66 -2.38 -27.63
N TRP A 14 7.26 -1.26 -28.26
CA TRP A 14 7.09 0.02 -27.58
C TRP A 14 6.14 -0.05 -26.38
N THR A 15 5.16 -0.97 -26.39
CA THR A 15 4.21 -1.23 -25.29
C THR A 15 4.85 -1.87 -24.05
N GLU A 16 6.08 -2.36 -24.16
CA GLU A 16 6.86 -2.96 -23.07
C GLU A 16 7.95 -2.01 -22.56
N LYS A 17 8.16 -0.89 -23.27
CA LYS A 17 9.09 0.18 -22.87
C LYS A 17 8.32 1.35 -22.26
N THR A 18 8.93 2.02 -21.31
CA THR A 18 8.43 3.30 -20.82
C THR A 18 8.54 4.39 -21.90
N PRO A 19 7.55 5.26 -22.12
CA PRO A 19 6.28 5.38 -21.37
C PRO A 19 5.14 4.48 -21.87
N GLY A 20 5.35 3.65 -22.90
CA GLY A 20 4.30 2.85 -23.51
C GLY A 20 3.67 1.83 -22.55
N ALA A 21 4.49 1.19 -21.72
CA ALA A 21 4.01 0.22 -20.71
C ALA A 21 3.05 0.86 -19.70
N GLU A 22 3.32 2.06 -19.25
CA GLU A 22 2.48 2.81 -18.30
C GLU A 22 1.16 3.26 -18.94
N VAL A 23 1.18 3.66 -20.21
CA VAL A 23 -0.04 3.99 -20.96
C VAL A 23 -0.92 2.75 -21.09
N VAL A 24 -0.36 1.61 -21.51
CA VAL A 24 -1.10 0.34 -21.62
C VAL A 24 -1.62 -0.10 -20.25
N GLY A 25 -0.81 0.04 -19.18
CA GLY A 25 -1.21 -0.25 -17.81
C GLY A 25 -2.39 0.62 -17.35
N GLY A 26 -2.33 1.91 -17.59
CA GLY A 26 -3.42 2.86 -17.27
C GLY A 26 -4.73 2.53 -18.01
N VAL A 27 -4.64 2.23 -19.29
CA VAL A 27 -5.81 1.83 -20.11
C VAL A 27 -6.41 0.52 -19.60
N ARG A 28 -5.57 -0.51 -19.34
CA ARG A 28 -6.00 -1.81 -18.81
C ARG A 28 -6.68 -1.68 -17.44
N ALA A 29 -6.25 -0.75 -16.60
CA ALA A 29 -6.85 -0.53 -15.29
C ALA A 29 -8.19 0.22 -15.40
N LEU A 30 -8.28 1.23 -16.24
CA LEU A 30 -9.44 2.12 -16.31
C LEU A 30 -10.59 1.56 -17.12
N VAL A 31 -10.30 0.90 -18.26
CA VAL A 31 -11.36 0.42 -19.18
C VAL A 31 -12.33 -0.56 -18.52
N PRO A 32 -11.89 -1.61 -17.80
CA PRO A 32 -12.83 -2.50 -17.12
C PRO A 32 -13.65 -1.78 -16.04
N LEU A 33 -13.03 -0.89 -15.27
CA LEU A 33 -13.69 -0.14 -14.20
C LEU A 33 -14.80 0.76 -14.78
N VAL A 34 -14.49 1.55 -15.81
CA VAL A 34 -15.46 2.45 -16.47
C VAL A 34 -16.58 1.64 -17.13
N THR A 35 -16.25 0.50 -17.74
CA THR A 35 -17.24 -0.38 -18.37
C THR A 35 -18.21 -0.96 -17.33
N VAL A 36 -17.67 -1.53 -16.23
CA VAL A 36 -18.51 -2.10 -15.16
C VAL A 36 -19.36 -1.01 -14.50
N MET A 37 -18.77 0.15 -14.17
CA MET A 37 -19.52 1.27 -13.61
C MET A 37 -20.60 1.78 -14.56
N GLY A 38 -20.31 1.91 -15.85
CA GLY A 38 -21.27 2.32 -16.86
C GLY A 38 -22.44 1.32 -17.00
N LEU A 39 -22.14 0.02 -16.95
CA LEU A 39 -23.16 -1.03 -16.97
C LEU A 39 -24.02 -1.01 -15.71
N LEU A 40 -23.42 -0.87 -14.53
CA LEU A 40 -24.12 -0.75 -13.25
C LEU A 40 -25.05 0.47 -13.24
N LEU A 41 -24.56 1.63 -13.67
CA LEU A 41 -25.36 2.86 -13.75
C LEU A 41 -26.51 2.69 -14.77
N LYS A 42 -26.25 2.07 -15.92
CA LYS A 42 -27.25 1.93 -16.98
C LYS A 42 -28.32 0.90 -16.67
N TYR A 43 -27.95 -0.28 -16.14
CA TYR A 43 -28.87 -1.42 -16.02
C TYR A 43 -29.37 -1.67 -14.59
N VAL A 44 -28.55 -1.43 -13.56
CA VAL A 44 -28.92 -1.74 -12.18
C VAL A 44 -29.50 -0.53 -11.46
N LEU A 45 -28.79 0.60 -11.46
CA LEU A 45 -29.23 1.78 -10.70
C LEU A 45 -30.42 2.51 -11.32
N LYS A 46 -30.58 2.44 -12.65
CA LYS A 46 -31.74 3.02 -13.35
C LYS A 46 -33.03 2.27 -13.01
N GLU A 47 -32.99 0.94 -12.92
CA GLU A 47 -34.14 0.12 -12.56
C GLU A 47 -34.47 0.14 -11.06
N ALA A 48 -33.45 0.28 -10.20
CA ALA A 48 -33.64 0.31 -8.76
C ALA A 48 -34.16 1.64 -8.19
N GLY A 49 -34.36 2.68 -9.03
CA GLY A 49 -34.78 4.01 -8.55
C GLY A 49 -33.78 4.70 -7.64
N VAL A 50 -32.60 4.11 -7.42
CA VAL A 50 -31.57 4.55 -6.47
C VAL A 50 -30.97 5.90 -6.88
N VAL A 51 -30.96 6.19 -8.18
CA VAL A 51 -30.46 7.48 -8.72
C VAL A 51 -31.34 8.66 -8.26
N ALA A 52 -32.64 8.42 -8.03
CA ALA A 52 -33.56 9.44 -7.53
C ALA A 52 -33.45 9.65 -5.99
N ALA A 53 -33.04 8.62 -5.26
CA ALA A 53 -32.93 8.67 -3.80
C ALA A 53 -31.55 9.16 -3.30
N ALA A 54 -30.50 8.96 -4.08
CA ALA A 54 -29.20 9.54 -3.82
C ALA A 54 -29.17 11.01 -4.28
N GLN A 55 -29.78 11.89 -3.49
CA GLN A 55 -29.53 13.34 -3.58
C GLN A 55 -28.09 13.63 -3.12
N ILE A 56 -27.13 13.10 -3.85
CA ILE A 56 -25.76 13.62 -3.80
C ILE A 56 -25.88 15.02 -4.40
N LYS A 57 -25.77 16.06 -3.57
CA LYS A 57 -25.51 17.42 -4.01
C LYS A 57 -24.14 17.43 -4.72
N VAL A 58 -24.11 16.91 -5.94
CA VAL A 58 -22.97 17.09 -6.84
C VAL A 58 -23.00 18.56 -7.23
N ASP A 59 -21.93 19.27 -6.94
CA ASP A 59 -21.79 20.68 -7.33
C ASP A 59 -22.06 20.77 -8.84
N LYS A 60 -23.05 21.57 -9.24
CA LYS A 60 -23.49 21.69 -10.64
C LYS A 60 -22.34 21.95 -11.62
N ARG A 61 -21.27 22.60 -11.14
CA ARG A 61 -20.06 22.87 -11.94
C ARG A 61 -19.31 21.60 -12.36
N VAL A 62 -19.40 20.51 -11.60
CA VAL A 62 -18.75 19.23 -11.91
C VAL A 62 -19.55 18.43 -12.95
N VAL A 63 -20.87 18.63 -13.00
CA VAL A 63 -21.78 17.93 -13.94
C VAL A 63 -21.71 18.52 -15.36
N GLU A 64 -21.27 19.77 -15.51
CA GLU A 64 -21.20 20.47 -16.79
C GLU A 64 -19.96 20.12 -17.63
N ALA A 65 -18.95 19.49 -17.03
CA ALA A 65 -17.80 19.00 -17.79
C ALA A 65 -18.22 17.77 -18.63
N PRO A 66 -17.98 17.74 -19.94
CA PRO A 66 -18.31 16.58 -20.75
C PRO A 66 -17.59 15.35 -20.19
N ALA A 67 -18.31 14.24 -20.05
CA ALA A 67 -17.78 12.99 -19.47
C ALA A 67 -16.49 12.53 -20.15
N THR A 68 -16.30 12.85 -21.42
CA THR A 68 -15.07 12.64 -22.18
C THR A 68 -13.88 13.39 -21.61
N LEU A 69 -14.04 14.66 -21.19
CA LEU A 69 -12.96 15.45 -20.59
C LEU A 69 -12.56 14.89 -19.23
N ALA A 70 -13.53 14.48 -18.40
CA ALA A 70 -13.27 13.85 -17.12
C ALA A 70 -12.53 12.52 -17.30
N LEU A 71 -12.90 11.71 -18.30
CA LEU A 71 -12.24 10.45 -18.62
C LEU A 71 -10.80 10.67 -19.11
N CYS A 72 -10.58 11.65 -19.99
CA CYS A 72 -9.23 12.00 -20.46
C CYS A 72 -8.35 12.52 -19.33
N ALA A 73 -8.89 13.33 -18.42
CA ALA A 73 -8.19 13.81 -17.25
C ALA A 73 -7.81 12.66 -16.29
N ALA A 74 -8.72 11.72 -16.06
CA ALA A 74 -8.45 10.54 -15.24
C ALA A 74 -7.38 9.64 -15.85
N LEU A 75 -7.44 9.38 -17.17
CA LEU A 75 -6.42 8.61 -17.88
C LEU A 75 -5.05 9.27 -17.80
N SER A 76 -4.96 10.57 -18.10
CA SER A 76 -3.70 11.30 -18.02
C SER A 76 -3.14 11.30 -16.59
N GLY A 77 -4.00 11.48 -15.60
CA GLY A 77 -3.61 11.42 -14.19
C GLY A 77 -3.03 10.05 -13.79
N ILE A 78 -3.68 8.94 -14.20
CA ILE A 78 -3.20 7.57 -13.93
C ILE A 78 -1.87 7.31 -14.63
N ILE A 79 -1.70 7.76 -15.87
CA ILE A 79 -0.44 7.56 -16.62
C ILE A 79 0.71 8.32 -15.94
N VAL A 80 0.52 9.60 -15.64
CA VAL A 80 1.55 10.43 -14.96
C VAL A 80 1.88 9.84 -13.58
N PHE A 81 0.86 9.39 -12.84
CA PHE A 81 1.03 8.76 -11.55
C PHE A 81 1.85 7.46 -11.65
N ASN A 82 1.53 6.57 -12.60
CA ASN A 82 2.28 5.33 -12.81
C ASN A 82 3.74 5.57 -13.20
N ILE A 83 4.01 6.58 -14.04
CA ILE A 83 5.38 6.99 -14.38
C ILE A 83 6.13 7.39 -13.09
N GLY A 84 5.50 8.21 -12.24
CA GLY A 84 6.07 8.61 -10.94
C GLY A 84 6.34 7.44 -10.01
N LEU A 85 5.44 6.44 -9.96
CA LEU A 85 5.61 5.23 -9.16
C LEU A 85 6.79 4.40 -9.66
N THR A 86 6.85 4.12 -10.96
CA THR A 86 7.85 3.24 -11.55
C THR A 86 9.26 3.86 -11.46
N HIS A 87 9.40 5.13 -11.84
CA HIS A 87 10.69 5.80 -11.91
C HIS A 87 11.14 6.42 -10.58
N GLY A 88 10.18 6.76 -9.70
CA GLY A 88 10.45 7.33 -8.38
C GLY A 88 10.45 6.27 -7.28
N LEU A 89 9.26 5.87 -6.82
CA LEU A 89 9.09 5.07 -5.60
C LEU A 89 9.66 3.65 -5.72
N ALA A 90 9.41 2.96 -6.84
CA ALA A 90 9.93 1.60 -7.02
C ALA A 90 11.47 1.60 -7.10
N ARG A 91 12.03 2.57 -7.83
CA ARG A 91 13.50 2.72 -7.91
C ARG A 91 14.10 3.09 -6.56
N LEU A 92 13.48 4.01 -5.82
CA LEU A 92 13.88 4.36 -4.46
C LEU A 92 13.87 3.12 -3.55
N GLY A 93 12.80 2.35 -3.56
CA GLY A 93 12.68 1.12 -2.78
C GLY A 93 13.79 0.12 -3.08
N THR A 94 14.11 -0.11 -4.36
CA THR A 94 15.18 -1.02 -4.77
C THR A 94 16.55 -0.53 -4.30
N VAL A 95 16.87 0.76 -4.48
CA VAL A 95 18.15 1.34 -4.05
C VAL A 95 18.29 1.27 -2.54
N VAL A 96 17.26 1.70 -1.80
CA VAL A 96 17.25 1.67 -0.34
C VAL A 96 17.37 0.24 0.18
N GLY A 97 16.61 -0.71 -0.37
CA GLY A 97 16.69 -2.12 -0.01
C GLY A 97 18.07 -2.72 -0.25
N GLY A 98 18.71 -2.37 -1.37
CA GLY A 98 20.06 -2.84 -1.71
C GLY A 98 21.17 -2.26 -0.84
N VAL A 99 21.00 -1.04 -0.34
CA VAL A 99 22.01 -0.34 0.51
C VAL A 99 21.78 -0.59 2.00
N MET A 100 20.53 -0.80 2.42
CA MET A 100 20.17 -0.94 3.83
C MET A 100 20.98 -2.02 4.60
N PRO A 101 21.30 -3.19 4.03
CA PRO A 101 22.14 -4.18 4.72
C PRO A 101 23.53 -3.69 5.11
N ALA A 102 24.07 -2.68 4.41
CA ALA A 102 25.36 -2.08 4.78
C ALA A 102 25.37 -1.44 6.16
N ALA A 103 24.21 -1.20 6.75
CA ALA A 103 24.12 -0.73 8.13
C ALA A 103 24.64 -1.77 9.13
N PHE A 104 24.43 -3.08 8.89
CA PHE A 104 24.67 -4.15 9.86
C PHE A 104 25.52 -5.32 9.34
N THR A 105 25.74 -5.43 8.01
CA THR A 105 26.53 -6.52 7.42
C THR A 105 27.38 -6.02 6.27
N ALA A 106 28.40 -6.80 5.90
CA ALA A 106 29.25 -6.50 4.74
C ALA A 106 28.45 -6.70 3.45
N VAL A 107 28.44 -5.69 2.58
CA VAL A 107 27.79 -5.72 1.27
C VAL A 107 28.85 -5.47 0.19
N LYS A 108 28.90 -6.30 -0.84
CA LYS A 108 29.91 -6.22 -1.91
C LYS A 108 29.99 -4.85 -2.60
N SER A 109 28.89 -4.10 -2.60
CA SER A 109 28.80 -2.80 -3.27
C SER A 109 29.30 -1.62 -2.43
N ILE A 110 29.63 -1.82 -1.13
CA ILE A 110 29.99 -0.72 -0.19
C ILE A 110 31.26 -1.09 0.57
N THR A 111 32.33 -0.35 0.31
CA THR A 111 33.69 -0.63 0.77
C THR A 111 33.88 -0.53 2.30
N HIS A 112 33.01 0.22 2.99
CA HIS A 112 33.08 0.44 4.44
C HIS A 112 31.91 -0.18 5.21
N ALA A 113 31.25 -1.20 4.65
CA ALA A 113 30.21 -1.95 5.37
C ALA A 113 30.84 -2.99 6.32
N PRO A 114 30.25 -3.20 7.53
CA PRO A 114 29.09 -2.52 8.11
C PRO A 114 29.41 -1.12 8.64
N ILE A 115 28.47 -0.17 8.42
CA ILE A 115 28.64 1.23 8.88
C ILE A 115 28.55 1.32 10.41
N TRP A 116 27.68 0.50 11.01
CA TRP A 116 27.54 0.38 12.46
C TRP A 116 27.71 -1.08 12.89
N GLY A 117 27.99 -1.30 14.18
CA GLY A 117 28.08 -2.67 14.70
C GLY A 117 26.79 -3.45 14.45
N GLY A 118 26.87 -4.79 14.25
CA GLY A 118 25.77 -5.60 13.75
C GLY A 118 24.42 -5.41 14.44
N ARG A 119 24.40 -5.31 15.78
CA ARG A 119 23.14 -5.08 16.53
C ARG A 119 22.62 -3.66 16.35
N MET A 120 23.48 -2.66 16.45
CA MET A 120 23.09 -1.25 16.29
C MET A 120 22.62 -0.99 14.86
N GLY A 121 23.35 -1.48 13.86
CA GLY A 121 22.98 -1.35 12.45
C GLY A 121 21.63 -2.00 12.13
N LEU A 122 21.35 -3.16 12.74
CA LEU A 122 20.04 -3.81 12.59
C LEU A 122 18.91 -2.95 13.20
N CYS A 123 19.11 -2.39 14.39
CA CYS A 123 18.14 -1.49 15.01
C CYS A 123 17.85 -0.27 14.12
N VAL A 124 18.89 0.33 13.53
CA VAL A 124 18.73 1.46 12.60
C VAL A 124 17.97 1.05 11.36
N ALA A 125 18.28 -0.10 10.75
CA ALA A 125 17.57 -0.61 9.57
C ALA A 125 16.08 -0.88 9.86
N VAL A 126 15.77 -1.47 11.00
CA VAL A 126 14.40 -1.75 11.46
C VAL A 126 13.64 -0.45 11.73
N ALA A 127 14.24 0.51 12.45
CA ALA A 127 13.64 1.82 12.71
C ALA A 127 13.40 2.61 11.42
N PHE A 128 14.36 2.61 10.50
CA PHE A 128 14.21 3.23 9.19
C PHE A 128 13.06 2.60 8.39
N SER A 129 12.96 1.27 8.38
CA SER A 129 11.88 0.54 7.70
C SER A 129 10.51 0.87 8.29
N TRP A 130 10.45 1.07 9.61
CA TRP A 130 9.24 1.50 10.30
C TRP A 130 8.81 2.90 9.85
N LEU A 131 9.75 3.86 9.87
CA LEU A 131 9.49 5.24 9.44
C LEU A 131 9.08 5.30 7.96
N LEU A 132 9.72 4.51 7.11
CA LEU A 132 9.40 4.41 5.69
C LEU A 132 7.97 3.91 5.47
N GLY A 133 7.57 2.84 6.16
CA GLY A 133 6.22 2.28 6.08
C GLY A 133 5.16 3.22 6.62
N PHE A 134 5.42 3.84 7.77
CA PHE A 134 4.55 4.84 8.37
C PHE A 134 4.36 6.04 7.42
N GLY A 135 5.46 6.59 6.90
CA GLY A 135 5.41 7.75 5.99
C GLY A 135 4.73 7.44 4.66
N ALA A 136 5.00 6.28 4.05
CA ALA A 136 4.33 5.84 2.83
C ALA A 136 2.81 5.72 3.03
N THR A 137 2.38 5.18 4.16
CA THR A 137 0.97 5.04 4.52
C THR A 137 0.27 6.38 4.70
N LEU A 138 0.92 7.36 5.33
CA LEU A 138 0.37 8.72 5.47
C LEU A 138 0.20 9.43 4.11
N ALA A 139 1.05 9.09 3.14
CA ALA A 139 0.97 9.62 1.79
C ALA A 139 -0.11 8.93 0.93
N GLU A 140 -0.74 7.84 1.40
CA GLU A 140 -1.73 7.07 0.64
C GLU A 140 -3.06 7.82 0.53
N PRO A 141 -3.50 8.24 -0.68
CA PRO A 141 -4.74 9.00 -0.84
C PRO A 141 -5.99 8.21 -0.48
N ALA A 142 -5.99 6.90 -0.76
CA ALA A 142 -7.10 6.01 -0.48
C ALA A 142 -7.39 5.90 1.02
N LEU A 143 -6.36 5.82 1.86
CA LEU A 143 -6.50 5.80 3.32
C LEU A 143 -7.14 7.08 3.84
N SER A 144 -6.73 8.23 3.31
CA SER A 144 -7.31 9.53 3.72
C SER A 144 -8.80 9.61 3.40
N THR A 145 -9.20 9.10 2.23
CA THR A 145 -10.61 9.07 1.78
C THR A 145 -11.43 8.11 2.63
N LEU A 146 -10.92 6.90 2.90
CA LEU A 146 -11.56 5.94 3.81
C LEU A 146 -11.78 6.57 5.19
N ALA A 147 -10.74 7.14 5.78
CA ALA A 147 -10.81 7.71 7.12
C ALA A 147 -11.83 8.86 7.25
N ILE A 148 -11.94 9.74 6.23
CA ILE A 148 -12.95 10.81 6.19
C ILE A 148 -14.36 10.21 6.09
N THR A 149 -14.53 9.17 5.29
CA THR A 149 -15.83 8.51 5.11
C THR A 149 -16.29 7.83 6.40
N VAL A 150 -15.38 7.09 7.05
CA VAL A 150 -15.68 6.41 8.33
C VAL A 150 -15.96 7.40 9.45
N GLU A 151 -15.22 8.51 9.55
CA GLU A 151 -15.47 9.56 10.54
C GLU A 151 -16.89 10.15 10.40
N LYS A 152 -17.35 10.37 9.17
CA LYS A 152 -18.71 10.84 8.88
C LYS A 152 -19.77 9.78 9.21
N LEU A 153 -19.55 8.53 8.84
CA LEU A 153 -20.49 7.42 9.06
C LEU A 153 -20.61 7.05 10.55
N SER A 154 -19.49 7.12 11.29
CA SER A 154 -19.46 6.85 12.73
C SER A 154 -19.86 8.04 13.61
N SER A 155 -20.36 9.14 13.00
CA SER A 155 -20.69 10.39 13.72
C SER A 155 -19.52 10.89 14.59
N GLY A 156 -18.28 10.67 14.15
CA GLY A 156 -17.07 11.11 14.86
C GLY A 156 -16.53 10.13 15.91
N ALA A 157 -17.19 9.00 16.16
CA ALA A 157 -16.71 7.99 17.12
C ALA A 157 -15.34 7.42 16.72
N LEU A 158 -15.11 7.20 15.44
CA LEU A 158 -13.83 6.82 14.87
C LEU A 158 -13.23 8.02 14.12
N SER A 159 -12.37 8.80 14.79
CA SER A 159 -11.79 9.99 14.18
C SER A 159 -10.80 9.64 13.05
N ARG A 160 -10.71 10.50 12.03
CA ARG A 160 -9.75 10.36 10.93
C ARG A 160 -8.31 10.18 11.44
N ARG A 161 -7.91 10.95 12.47
CA ARG A 161 -6.54 10.85 13.03
C ARG A 161 -6.25 9.49 13.64
N LEU A 162 -7.24 8.91 14.33
CA LEU A 162 -7.12 7.59 14.93
C LEU A 162 -6.95 6.53 13.85
N ILE A 163 -7.77 6.54 12.80
CA ILE A 163 -7.70 5.56 11.71
C ILE A 163 -6.37 5.69 10.98
N VAL A 164 -6.02 6.87 10.48
CA VAL A 164 -4.78 7.08 9.70
C VAL A 164 -3.54 6.76 10.54
N GLY A 165 -3.52 7.18 11.81
CA GLY A 165 -2.42 6.92 12.72
C GLY A 165 -2.25 5.44 13.05
N SER A 166 -3.34 4.74 13.39
CA SER A 166 -3.29 3.30 13.72
C SER A 166 -2.89 2.45 12.52
N VAL A 167 -3.42 2.75 11.33
CA VAL A 167 -3.02 2.09 10.08
C VAL A 167 -1.54 2.33 9.79
N GLY A 168 -1.06 3.58 9.89
CA GLY A 168 0.35 3.91 9.67
C GLY A 168 1.29 3.17 10.64
N VAL A 169 0.95 3.13 11.92
CA VAL A 169 1.70 2.35 12.93
C VAL A 169 1.71 0.86 12.56
N GLY A 170 0.56 0.32 12.15
CA GLY A 170 0.45 -1.08 11.73
C GLY A 170 1.36 -1.41 10.54
N VAL A 171 1.29 -0.60 9.48
CA VAL A 171 2.13 -0.81 8.28
C VAL A 171 3.61 -0.68 8.61
N GLY A 172 4.01 0.37 9.34
CA GLY A 172 5.39 0.54 9.80
C GLY A 172 5.89 -0.69 10.56
N THR A 173 5.08 -1.20 11.50
CA THR A 173 5.39 -2.41 12.27
C THR A 173 5.47 -3.64 11.37
N GLY A 174 4.54 -3.82 10.44
CA GLY A 174 4.54 -4.94 9.50
C GLY A 174 5.77 -4.97 8.59
N ILE A 175 6.17 -3.81 8.06
CA ILE A 175 7.38 -3.69 7.22
C ILE A 175 8.64 -3.98 8.05
N SER A 176 8.74 -3.42 9.26
CA SER A 176 9.86 -3.67 10.18
C SER A 176 10.00 -5.14 10.54
N LEU A 177 8.89 -5.80 10.88
CA LEU A 177 8.88 -7.25 11.16
C LEU A 177 9.26 -8.06 9.92
N GLY A 178 8.82 -7.63 8.74
CA GLY A 178 9.18 -8.26 7.47
C GLY A 178 10.66 -8.15 7.16
N VAL A 179 11.26 -6.98 7.38
CA VAL A 179 12.72 -6.78 7.26
C VAL A 179 13.47 -7.64 8.27
N LEU A 180 13.06 -7.62 9.54
CA LEU A 180 13.67 -8.42 10.60
C LEU A 180 13.57 -9.92 10.28
N LYS A 181 12.43 -10.40 9.80
CA LYS A 181 12.21 -11.77 9.35
C LYS A 181 13.20 -12.18 8.25
N ILE A 182 13.41 -11.33 7.24
CA ILE A 182 14.35 -11.60 6.15
C ILE A 182 15.78 -11.68 6.69
N VAL A 183 16.19 -10.70 7.49
CA VAL A 183 17.56 -10.65 8.06
C VAL A 183 17.86 -11.84 8.96
N LEU A 184 16.88 -12.30 9.74
CA LEU A 184 17.03 -13.46 10.63
C LEU A 184 16.76 -14.81 9.95
N GLY A 185 16.39 -14.83 8.67
CA GLY A 185 16.06 -16.06 7.94
C GLY A 185 14.84 -16.81 8.49
N LEU A 186 13.89 -16.10 9.12
CA LEU A 186 12.74 -16.74 9.76
C LEU A 186 11.64 -17.10 8.73
N PRO A 187 10.91 -18.22 8.91
CA PRO A 187 9.82 -18.57 8.02
C PRO A 187 8.62 -17.61 8.18
N LEU A 188 7.93 -17.29 7.08
CA LEU A 188 6.80 -16.36 7.07
C LEU A 188 5.55 -16.92 7.74
N MET A 189 5.29 -18.21 7.57
CA MET A 189 4.03 -18.86 7.96
C MET A 189 3.64 -18.67 9.43
N PRO A 190 4.54 -18.86 10.42
CA PRO A 190 4.20 -18.64 11.83
C PRO A 190 3.75 -17.22 12.13
N PHE A 191 4.37 -16.21 11.49
CA PHE A 191 3.98 -14.81 11.67
C PHE A 191 2.58 -14.53 11.12
N LEU A 192 2.24 -15.10 9.95
CA LEU A 192 0.91 -14.94 9.37
C LEU A 192 -0.16 -15.66 10.20
N LEU A 193 0.10 -16.90 10.61
CA LEU A 193 -0.86 -17.66 11.44
C LEU A 193 -1.12 -16.95 12.77
N ALA A 194 -0.07 -16.52 13.47
CA ALA A 194 -0.21 -15.77 14.71
C ALA A 194 -0.92 -14.43 14.49
N GLY A 195 -0.56 -13.71 13.43
CA GLY A 195 -1.19 -12.42 13.08
C GLY A 195 -2.68 -12.58 12.79
N TYR A 196 -3.09 -13.52 11.93
CA TYR A 196 -4.50 -13.75 11.64
C TYR A 196 -5.28 -14.31 12.82
N ALA A 197 -4.67 -15.16 13.64
CA ALA A 197 -5.30 -15.64 14.89
C ALA A 197 -5.57 -14.44 15.84
N LEU A 198 -4.62 -13.51 15.95
CA LEU A 198 -4.80 -12.31 16.73
C LEU A 198 -5.86 -11.37 16.13
N CYS A 199 -5.89 -11.20 14.80
CA CYS A 199 -6.95 -10.45 14.12
C CYS A 199 -8.33 -11.04 14.44
N ALA A 200 -8.49 -12.36 14.31
CA ALA A 200 -9.74 -13.03 14.61
C ALA A 200 -10.15 -12.85 16.09
N ALA A 201 -9.21 -13.04 17.02
CA ALA A 201 -9.47 -12.85 18.45
C ALA A 201 -9.89 -11.40 18.80
N LEU A 202 -9.30 -10.39 18.16
CA LEU A 202 -9.65 -8.99 18.36
C LEU A 202 -10.96 -8.60 17.68
N THR A 203 -11.33 -9.28 16.59
CA THR A 203 -12.58 -9.03 15.87
C THR A 203 -13.81 -9.42 16.72
N VAL A 204 -13.72 -10.49 17.51
CA VAL A 204 -14.84 -10.97 18.33
C VAL A 204 -15.41 -9.90 19.30
N PRO A 205 -14.59 -9.17 20.08
CA PRO A 205 -15.09 -8.13 20.97
C PRO A 205 -15.35 -6.76 20.30
N SER A 206 -15.06 -6.62 19.01
CA SER A 206 -15.17 -5.35 18.27
C SER A 206 -16.60 -5.13 17.77
N SER A 207 -17.02 -3.86 17.66
CA SER A 207 -18.25 -3.51 16.95
C SER A 207 -18.13 -3.89 15.47
N GLU A 208 -19.27 -4.14 14.80
CA GLU A 208 -19.32 -4.48 13.39
C GLU A 208 -18.65 -3.39 12.52
N VAL A 209 -18.91 -2.12 12.83
CA VAL A 209 -18.31 -0.99 12.11
C VAL A 209 -16.79 -0.99 12.26
N LEU A 210 -16.28 -1.18 13.48
CA LEU A 210 -14.85 -1.22 13.74
C LEU A 210 -14.18 -2.42 13.04
N ALA A 211 -14.80 -3.59 13.11
CA ALA A 211 -14.31 -4.80 12.46
C ALA A 211 -14.19 -4.59 10.93
N ASN A 212 -15.26 -4.10 10.30
CA ASN A 212 -15.27 -3.82 8.86
C ASN A 212 -14.17 -2.84 8.46
N VAL A 213 -14.02 -1.72 9.18
CA VAL A 213 -12.98 -0.72 8.92
C VAL A 213 -11.57 -1.30 9.09
N ALA A 214 -11.36 -2.12 10.12
CA ALA A 214 -10.07 -2.73 10.38
C ALA A 214 -9.67 -3.71 9.27
N TRP A 215 -10.57 -4.59 8.85
CA TRP A 215 -10.30 -5.53 7.77
C TRP A 215 -10.15 -4.85 6.41
N ASP A 216 -10.92 -3.79 6.13
CA ASP A 216 -10.79 -3.00 4.91
C ASP A 216 -9.47 -2.21 4.87
N SER A 217 -8.94 -1.83 6.03
CA SER A 217 -7.64 -1.14 6.12
C SER A 217 -6.49 -1.94 5.52
N ALA A 218 -6.54 -3.28 5.55
CA ALA A 218 -5.56 -4.14 4.90
C ALA A 218 -5.56 -3.96 3.37
N GLY A 219 -6.74 -3.84 2.76
CA GLY A 219 -6.89 -3.58 1.33
C GLY A 219 -6.43 -2.18 0.94
N VAL A 220 -6.76 -1.19 1.76
CA VAL A 220 -6.40 0.21 1.50
C VAL A 220 -4.89 0.45 1.64
N THR A 221 -4.21 -0.23 2.56
CA THR A 221 -2.75 -0.13 2.75
C THR A 221 -1.94 -0.80 1.65
N THR A 222 -2.53 -1.76 0.93
CA THR A 222 -1.94 -2.33 -0.29
C THR A 222 -2.24 -1.47 -1.52
N GLY A 223 -2.06 -0.16 -1.38
CA GLY A 223 -2.33 0.83 -2.41
C GLY A 223 -1.16 1.07 -3.36
N PRO A 224 -1.37 1.97 -4.34
CA PRO A 224 -0.42 2.21 -5.41
C PRO A 224 0.92 2.82 -4.96
N ILE A 225 1.01 3.42 -3.77
CA ILE A 225 2.25 3.97 -3.23
C ILE A 225 3.00 2.92 -2.42
N THR A 226 2.31 2.27 -1.48
CA THR A 226 2.94 1.37 -0.52
C THR A 226 3.44 0.08 -1.18
N VAL A 227 2.66 -0.53 -2.08
CA VAL A 227 3.01 -1.82 -2.69
C VAL A 227 4.30 -1.76 -3.51
N PRO A 228 4.48 -0.86 -4.49
CA PRO A 228 5.72 -0.79 -5.27
C PRO A 228 6.94 -0.51 -4.41
N LEU A 229 6.79 0.36 -3.41
CA LEU A 229 7.88 0.70 -2.48
C LEU A 229 8.29 -0.50 -1.64
N VAL A 230 7.34 -1.21 -1.04
CA VAL A 230 7.59 -2.33 -0.14
C VAL A 230 8.13 -3.55 -0.87
N ILE A 231 7.56 -3.88 -2.06
CA ILE A 231 8.08 -4.98 -2.88
C ILE A 231 9.50 -4.67 -3.34
N SER A 232 9.75 -3.45 -3.83
CA SER A 232 11.08 -3.06 -4.30
C SER A 232 12.11 -3.05 -3.17
N LEU A 233 11.72 -2.60 -1.97
CA LEU A 233 12.53 -2.68 -0.76
C LEU A 233 12.88 -4.14 -0.43
N GLY A 234 11.89 -5.02 -0.42
CA GLY A 234 12.05 -6.44 -0.13
C GLY A 234 12.95 -7.16 -1.13
N LEU A 235 12.75 -6.89 -2.43
CA LEU A 235 13.59 -7.44 -3.48
C LEU A 235 15.02 -6.90 -3.42
N GLY A 236 15.19 -5.60 -3.17
CA GLY A 236 16.51 -4.99 -3.00
C GLY A 236 17.27 -5.59 -1.81
N LEU A 237 16.60 -5.75 -0.68
CA LEU A 237 17.14 -6.37 0.53
C LEU A 237 17.48 -7.85 0.31
N GLY A 238 16.56 -8.62 -0.30
CA GLY A 238 16.77 -10.03 -0.61
C GLY A 238 17.96 -10.24 -1.55
N ASN A 239 18.05 -9.47 -2.63
CA ASN A 239 19.17 -9.52 -3.55
C ASN A 239 20.51 -9.20 -2.88
N ALA A 240 20.56 -8.19 -2.01
CA ALA A 240 21.78 -7.81 -1.31
C ALA A 240 22.24 -8.86 -0.27
N LEU A 241 21.31 -9.60 0.31
CA LEU A 241 21.58 -10.67 1.28
C LEU A 241 21.67 -12.07 0.62
N GLY A 242 21.38 -12.20 -0.68
CA GLY A 242 21.32 -13.48 -1.36
C GLY A 242 20.13 -14.36 -0.98
N ILE A 243 19.02 -13.74 -0.57
CA ILE A 243 17.77 -14.40 -0.12
C ILE A 243 16.68 -14.15 -1.15
N SER A 244 15.98 -15.19 -1.59
CA SER A 244 14.91 -15.09 -2.60
C SER A 244 13.54 -14.63 -2.07
N ASP A 245 13.38 -14.50 -0.75
CA ASP A 245 12.08 -14.23 -0.09
C ASP A 245 11.87 -12.74 0.22
N GLY A 246 11.57 -11.94 -0.81
CA GLY A 246 11.23 -10.51 -0.65
C GLY A 246 9.73 -10.23 -0.44
N PHE A 247 8.84 -11.18 -0.73
CA PHE A 247 7.38 -10.95 -0.72
C PHE A 247 6.74 -10.96 0.67
N GLY A 248 7.35 -11.61 1.66
CA GLY A 248 6.80 -11.73 3.01
C GLY A 248 6.60 -10.39 3.73
N ILE A 249 7.32 -9.33 3.35
CA ILE A 249 7.17 -7.99 3.93
C ILE A 249 5.76 -7.45 3.66
N LEU A 250 5.26 -7.58 2.43
CA LEU A 250 3.94 -7.07 2.05
C LEU A 250 2.81 -7.76 2.82
N SER A 251 2.92 -9.07 3.04
CA SER A 251 1.93 -9.82 3.80
C SER A 251 1.82 -9.34 5.25
N LEU A 252 2.95 -9.08 5.91
CA LEU A 252 2.97 -8.53 7.27
C LEU A 252 2.48 -7.07 7.30
N ALA A 253 2.82 -6.27 6.28
CA ALA A 253 2.32 -4.91 6.12
C ALA A 253 0.80 -4.85 5.94
N SER A 254 0.14 -5.94 5.51
CA SER A 254 -1.31 -6.03 5.40
C SER A 254 -1.97 -6.52 6.69
N VAL A 255 -1.36 -7.46 7.41
CA VAL A 255 -1.95 -8.05 8.64
C VAL A 255 -1.82 -7.11 9.84
N CYS A 256 -0.67 -6.45 10.02
CA CYS A 256 -0.44 -5.59 11.17
C CYS A 256 -1.40 -4.39 11.27
N PRO A 257 -1.83 -3.71 10.20
CA PRO A 257 -2.84 -2.66 10.27
C PRO A 257 -4.18 -3.13 10.84
N ILE A 258 -4.63 -4.35 10.51
CA ILE A 258 -5.88 -4.88 11.07
C ILE A 258 -5.77 -4.92 12.60
N ILE A 259 -4.66 -5.45 13.11
CA ILE A 259 -4.42 -5.56 14.55
C ILE A 259 -4.39 -4.17 15.21
N THR A 260 -3.65 -3.23 14.64
CA THR A 260 -3.50 -1.89 15.25
C THR A 260 -4.79 -1.07 15.20
N VAL A 261 -5.59 -1.20 14.13
CA VAL A 261 -6.90 -0.53 14.03
C VAL A 261 -7.88 -1.14 15.02
N LEU A 262 -7.97 -2.48 15.12
CA LEU A 262 -8.82 -3.14 16.12
C LEU A 262 -8.44 -2.75 17.55
N LEU A 263 -7.15 -2.76 17.88
CA LEU A 263 -6.68 -2.35 19.21
C LEU A 263 -7.00 -0.89 19.51
N ALA A 264 -6.68 0.02 18.59
CA ALA A 264 -6.94 1.45 18.76
C ALA A 264 -8.45 1.75 18.86
N GLY A 265 -9.25 1.10 18.03
CA GLY A 265 -10.70 1.25 18.04
C GLY A 265 -11.35 0.72 19.32
N LEU A 266 -10.96 -0.48 19.79
CA LEU A 266 -11.44 -1.04 21.05
C LEU A 266 -11.10 -0.15 22.26
N VAL A 267 -9.91 0.47 22.26
CA VAL A 267 -9.54 1.44 23.30
C VAL A 267 -10.40 2.71 23.21
N ALA A 268 -10.69 3.17 21.99
CA ALA A 268 -11.54 4.34 21.79
C ALA A 268 -13.00 4.08 22.20
N GLU A 269 -13.56 2.94 21.82
CA GLU A 269 -14.93 2.53 22.20
C GLU A 269 -15.10 2.42 23.72
N ARG A 270 -14.11 1.85 24.43
CA ARG A 270 -14.13 1.76 25.89
C ARG A 270 -14.05 3.13 26.59
N ARG A 271 -13.38 4.11 25.97
CA ARG A 271 -13.26 5.48 26.52
C ARG A 271 -14.47 6.36 26.21
N GLY A 272 -15.20 6.07 25.15
CA GLY A 272 -16.40 6.81 24.75
C GLY A 272 -17.71 6.28 25.37
N GLY A 273 -17.70 5.10 25.96
CA GLY A 273 -18.86 4.46 26.59
C GLY A 273 -18.97 4.67 28.11
N GLY A 274 -18.11 5.50 28.71
CA GLY A 274 -18.21 6.01 30.05
C GLY A 274 -18.54 7.50 30.00
#